data_1c1a0615590ee447dcb38c9800c329ca
#
_entry.id   1c1a0615590ee447dcb38c9800c329ca
#
_cell.length_a   1.000
_cell.length_b   1.000
_cell.length_c   1.000
_cell.angle_alpha   90.00
_cell.angle_beta   90.00
_cell.angle_gamma   90.00
#
_symmetry.space_group_name_H-M   'P 1'
#
loop_
_entity.id
_entity.type
_entity.pdbx_description
1 polymer ?
#
loop_
_entity_poly.entity_id
_entity_poly.type
_entity_poly.pdbx_seq_one_letter_code
_entity_poly.pdbx_strand_id
1 'polypeptide(L)'
;MNPEQFIREFGPNTFRISMSFVNTAKYLVVHEGEIDFTDEIKPHHGERVFERDVVNRLIESLDLVKKLGGLQGAKAYVPDGYKSDRLKQAIKDHESI
;
A
#
# COMPACT_ATOMS: atom_id res chain seq x y z
N MET A 1 -0.16 -12.03 6.53
CA MET A 1 -1.30 -11.15 6.49
C MET A 1 -1.39 -10.36 5.20
N ASN A 2 -2.57 -9.93 4.85
CA ASN A 2 -2.87 -9.25 3.62
C ASN A 2 -2.45 -7.77 3.70
N PRO A 3 -1.65 -7.24 2.75
CA PRO A 3 -1.20 -5.84 2.79
C PRO A 3 -2.35 -4.82 2.81
N GLU A 4 -3.48 -5.13 2.20
CA GLU A 4 -4.64 -4.24 2.19
C GLU A 4 -5.17 -4.01 3.60
N GLN A 5 -5.01 -4.98 4.51
CA GLN A 5 -5.42 -4.84 5.90
C GLN A 5 -4.62 -3.76 6.62
N PHE A 6 -3.32 -3.64 6.31
CA PHE A 6 -2.50 -2.58 6.89
C PHE A 6 -3.08 -1.20 6.55
N ILE A 7 -3.43 -0.99 5.30
CA ILE A 7 -3.98 0.29 4.84
C ILE A 7 -5.35 0.56 5.45
N ARG A 8 -6.22 -0.45 5.54
CA ARG A 8 -7.55 -0.30 6.18
C ARG A 8 -7.44 0.06 7.65
N GLU A 9 -6.48 -0.54 8.36
CA GLU A 9 -6.36 -0.38 9.82
C GLU A 9 -5.63 0.91 10.20
N PHE A 10 -4.54 1.23 9.51
CA PHE A 10 -3.66 2.36 9.86
C PHE A 10 -3.81 3.56 8.94
N GLY A 11 -4.29 3.35 7.72
CA GLY A 11 -4.39 4.39 6.71
C GLY A 11 -3.08 4.66 5.98
N PRO A 12 -3.16 5.28 4.79
CA PRO A 12 -1.97 5.55 3.99
C PRO A 12 -1.03 6.59 4.60
N ASN A 13 -1.56 7.55 5.36
CA ASN A 13 -0.72 8.59 5.96
C ASN A 13 0.21 8.05 7.03
N THR A 14 -0.24 7.06 7.82
CA THR A 14 0.61 6.41 8.82
C THR A 14 1.82 5.76 8.16
N PHE A 15 1.60 5.07 7.04
CA PHE A 15 2.69 4.48 6.27
C PHE A 15 3.67 5.54 5.76
N ARG A 16 3.16 6.63 5.18
CA ARG A 16 4.01 7.71 4.65
C ARG A 16 4.87 8.35 5.73
N ILE A 17 4.28 8.62 6.89
CA ILE A 17 5.02 9.19 8.02
C ILE A 17 6.11 8.22 8.48
N SER A 18 5.77 6.95 8.63
CA SER A 18 6.73 5.92 9.04
C SER A 18 7.89 5.82 8.05
N MET A 19 7.59 5.81 6.75
CA MET A 19 8.61 5.70 5.71
C MET A 19 9.51 6.93 5.59
N SER A 20 9.09 8.08 6.12
CA SER A 20 9.97 9.24 6.17
C SER A 20 11.14 9.06 7.13
N PHE A 21 11.03 8.14 8.08
CA PHE A 21 12.09 7.84 9.05
C PHE A 21 12.89 6.60 8.67
N VAL A 22 12.23 5.58 8.11
CA VAL A 22 12.87 4.30 7.76
C VAL A 22 12.42 3.88 6.37
N ASN A 23 13.26 4.08 5.37
CA ASN A 23 12.91 3.82 3.97
C ASN A 23 13.63 2.63 3.34
N THR A 24 14.42 1.87 4.10
CA THR A 24 15.22 0.75 3.60
C THR A 24 14.75 -0.61 4.08
N ALA A 25 13.91 -0.67 5.09
CA ALA A 25 13.42 -1.94 5.64
C ALA A 25 12.53 -2.67 4.64
N LYS A 26 12.64 -3.98 4.59
CA LYS A 26 11.86 -4.83 3.69
C LYS A 26 10.46 -5.13 4.22
N TYR A 27 10.30 -5.15 5.53
CA TYR A 27 9.07 -5.58 6.20
C TYR A 27 8.60 -4.59 7.25
N LEU A 28 7.28 -4.51 7.38
CA LEU A 28 6.61 -3.80 8.46
C LEU A 28 6.03 -4.86 9.40
N VAL A 29 6.29 -4.72 10.69
CA VAL A 29 5.75 -5.62 11.71
C VAL A 29 4.85 -4.82 12.64
N VAL A 30 3.61 -5.26 12.82
CA VAL A 30 2.67 -4.63 13.73
C VAL A 30 2.62 -5.46 15.01
N HIS A 31 2.95 -4.83 16.13
CA HIS A 31 2.99 -5.48 17.44
C HIS A 31 2.47 -4.52 18.50
N GLU A 32 1.39 -4.94 19.20
CA GLU A 32 0.77 -4.15 20.27
C GLU A 32 0.44 -2.69 19.87
N GLY A 33 -0.02 -2.51 18.63
CA GLY A 33 -0.37 -1.19 18.11
C GLY A 33 0.80 -0.36 17.61
N GLU A 34 2.02 -0.87 17.72
CA GLU A 34 3.22 -0.22 17.21
C GLU A 34 3.66 -0.84 15.89
N ILE A 35 4.26 -0.01 15.03
CA ILE A 35 4.80 -0.44 13.75
C ILE A 35 6.31 -0.42 13.82
N ASP A 36 6.92 -1.61 13.66
CA ASP A 36 8.35 -1.76 13.59
C ASP A 36 8.79 -2.09 12.17
N PHE A 37 10.02 -1.73 11.84
CA PHE A 37 10.62 -2.00 10.54
C PHE A 37 11.76 -2.98 10.70
N THR A 38 11.84 -3.97 9.81
CA THR A 38 12.90 -4.97 9.85
C THR A 38 13.25 -5.44 8.45
N ASP A 39 14.51 -5.85 8.26
CA ASP A 39 14.96 -6.47 7.03
C ASP A 39 14.82 -8.00 7.07
N GLU A 40 14.57 -8.56 8.26
CA GLU A 40 14.53 -9.99 8.47
C GLU A 40 13.37 -10.37 9.36
N ILE A 41 12.56 -11.34 8.93
CA ILE A 41 11.45 -11.86 9.71
C ILE A 41 11.98 -12.88 10.71
N LYS A 42 11.65 -12.69 11.99
CA LYS A 42 12.02 -13.60 13.08
C LYS A 42 10.77 -14.18 13.73
N PRO A 43 10.88 -15.34 14.41
CA PRO A 43 9.71 -15.98 15.05
C PRO A 43 8.92 -15.08 15.99
N HIS A 44 9.60 -14.17 16.70
CA HIS A 44 8.93 -13.28 17.66
C HIS A 44 8.12 -12.16 17.01
N HIS A 45 8.22 -11.96 15.69
CA HIS A 45 7.46 -10.94 14.98
C HIS A 45 5.97 -11.29 14.84
N GLY A 46 5.59 -12.58 15.02
CA GLY A 46 4.20 -13.01 14.93
C GLY A 46 3.70 -13.05 13.50
N GLU A 47 2.38 -12.92 13.34
CA GLU A 47 1.71 -13.07 12.03
C GLU A 47 1.44 -11.74 11.31
N ARG A 48 1.52 -10.62 12.01
CA ARG A 48 1.20 -9.31 11.41
C ARG A 48 2.44 -8.68 10.78
N VAL A 49 2.94 -9.34 9.74
CA VAL A 49 4.10 -8.91 8.97
C VAL A 49 3.66 -8.56 7.56
N PHE A 50 4.07 -7.39 7.08
CA PHE A 50 3.70 -6.89 5.76
C PHE A 50 4.96 -6.54 4.96
N GLU A 51 4.95 -6.87 3.67
CA GLU A 51 6.03 -6.46 2.78
C GLU A 51 5.89 -4.98 2.46
N ARG A 52 6.93 -4.21 2.78
CA ARG A 52 6.94 -2.77 2.55
C ARG A 52 6.65 -2.40 1.10
N ASP A 53 7.29 -3.09 0.16
CA ASP A 53 7.14 -2.77 -1.27
C ASP A 53 5.71 -2.98 -1.76
N VAL A 54 5.03 -4.00 -1.24
CA VAL A 54 3.63 -4.27 -1.60
C VAL A 54 2.71 -3.19 -1.02
N VAL A 55 2.89 -2.84 0.25
CA VAL A 55 2.11 -1.77 0.88
C VAL A 55 2.34 -0.44 0.14
N ASN A 56 3.60 -0.15 -0.19
CA ASN A 56 3.94 1.06 -0.94
C ASN A 56 3.26 1.10 -2.31
N ARG A 57 3.24 -0.02 -3.02
CA ARG A 57 2.54 -0.11 -4.32
C ARG A 57 1.05 0.19 -4.17
N LEU A 58 0.41 -0.36 -3.15
CA LEU A 58 -1.01 -0.11 -2.90
C LEU A 58 -1.28 1.36 -2.62
N ILE A 59 -0.42 2.02 -1.86
CA ILE A 59 -0.55 3.44 -1.57
C ILE A 59 -0.35 4.29 -2.83
N GLU A 60 0.63 3.95 -3.65
CA GLU A 60 0.83 4.62 -4.95
C GLU A 60 -0.38 4.44 -5.86
N SER A 61 -1.02 3.27 -5.82
CA SER A 61 -2.25 3.01 -6.56
C SER A 61 -3.40 3.89 -6.10
N LEU A 62 -3.56 4.06 -4.79
CA LEU A 62 -4.57 4.97 -4.23
C LEU A 62 -4.32 6.41 -4.67
N ASP A 63 -3.07 6.84 -4.66
CA ASP A 63 -2.70 8.20 -5.07
C ASP A 63 -2.98 8.43 -6.56
N LEU A 64 -2.68 7.45 -7.39
CA LEU A 64 -2.96 7.54 -8.84
C LEU A 64 -4.45 7.64 -9.11
N VAL A 65 -5.28 6.81 -8.48
CA VAL A 65 -6.73 6.85 -8.63
C VAL A 65 -7.27 8.21 -8.17
N LYS A 66 -6.81 8.70 -7.04
CA LYS A 66 -7.22 10.01 -6.51
C LYS A 66 -6.86 11.13 -7.48
N LYS A 67 -5.67 11.10 -8.04
CA LYS A 67 -5.18 12.10 -8.99
C LYS A 67 -6.05 12.17 -10.23
N LEU A 68 -6.65 11.06 -10.66
CA LEU A 68 -7.48 10.96 -11.84
C LEU A 68 -8.97 11.21 -11.56
N GLY A 69 -9.31 11.72 -10.38
CA GLY A 69 -10.68 12.07 -10.04
C GLY A 69 -11.47 10.96 -9.34
N GLY A 70 -10.77 10.05 -8.66
CA GLY A 70 -11.39 8.92 -7.98
C GLY A 70 -11.59 7.72 -8.89
N LEU A 71 -12.31 6.72 -8.41
CA LEU A 71 -12.44 5.45 -9.14
C LEU A 71 -13.12 5.60 -10.50
N GLN A 72 -14.18 6.39 -10.57
CA GLN A 72 -14.87 6.64 -11.85
C GLN A 72 -13.98 7.39 -12.84
N GLY A 73 -13.28 8.42 -12.37
CA GLY A 73 -12.34 9.16 -13.20
C GLY A 73 -11.22 8.28 -13.74
N ALA A 74 -10.65 7.46 -12.88
CA ALA A 74 -9.61 6.51 -13.28
C ALA A 74 -10.10 5.53 -14.33
N LYS A 75 -11.30 4.96 -14.16
CA LYS A 75 -11.88 4.02 -15.13
C LYS A 75 -12.11 4.65 -16.50
N ALA A 76 -12.42 5.94 -16.54
CA ALA A 76 -12.65 6.66 -17.80
C ALA A 76 -11.39 6.79 -18.66
N TYR A 77 -10.20 6.73 -18.05
CA TYR A 77 -8.93 6.80 -18.80
C TYR A 77 -8.51 5.47 -19.40
N VAL A 78 -9.04 4.34 -18.94
CA VAL A 78 -8.63 3.02 -19.42
C VAL A 78 -8.88 2.81 -20.91
N PRO A 79 -10.06 3.15 -21.47
CA PRO A 79 -10.31 2.98 -22.90
C PRO A 79 -9.39 3.79 -23.80
N ASP A 80 -8.83 4.88 -23.29
CA ASP A 80 -7.93 5.75 -24.07
C ASP A 80 -6.49 5.22 -24.15
N GLY A 81 -6.21 4.08 -23.50
CA GLY A 81 -4.89 3.47 -23.51
C GLY A 81 -3.85 4.17 -22.64
N TYR A 82 -4.23 5.18 -21.88
CA TYR A 82 -3.32 5.94 -21.04
C TYR A 82 -2.80 5.07 -19.89
N LYS A 83 -1.49 4.72 -19.95
CA LYS A 83 -0.84 3.86 -18.94
C LYS A 83 -1.73 2.70 -18.49
N SER A 84 -2.37 2.02 -19.45
CA SER A 84 -3.51 1.14 -19.17
C SER A 84 -3.19 0.01 -18.19
N ASP A 85 -2.01 -0.63 -18.29
CA ASP A 85 -1.66 -1.74 -17.39
C ASP A 85 -1.47 -1.27 -15.96
N ARG A 86 -0.73 -0.17 -15.77
CA ARG A 86 -0.52 0.41 -14.44
C ARG A 86 -1.83 0.95 -13.86
N LEU A 87 -2.64 1.58 -14.69
CA LEU A 87 -3.92 2.13 -14.26
C LEU A 87 -4.91 1.02 -13.90
N LYS A 88 -4.99 -0.04 -14.69
CA LYS A 88 -5.84 -1.20 -14.37
C LYS A 88 -5.42 -1.83 -13.04
N GLN A 89 -4.12 -1.94 -12.80
CA GLN A 89 -3.62 -2.45 -11.52
C GLN A 89 -3.98 -1.51 -10.36
N ALA A 90 -3.88 -0.21 -10.57
CA ALA A 90 -4.25 0.78 -9.55
C ALA A 90 -5.73 0.72 -9.19
N ILE A 91 -6.60 0.57 -10.20
CA ILE A 91 -8.04 0.42 -9.98
C ILE A 91 -8.33 -0.84 -9.18
N LYS A 92 -7.71 -1.95 -9.56
CA LYS A 92 -7.87 -3.22 -8.87
C LYS A 92 -7.40 -3.13 -7.41
N ASP A 93 -6.25 -2.51 -7.17
CA ASP A 93 -5.73 -2.29 -5.83
C ASP A 93 -6.70 -1.45 -5.00
N HIS A 94 -7.24 -0.38 -5.57
CA HIS A 94 -8.20 0.49 -4.89
C HIS A 94 -9.47 -0.29 -4.51
N GLU A 95 -9.98 -1.12 -5.42
CA GLU A 95 -11.18 -1.91 -5.17
C GLU A 95 -10.96 -2.99 -4.10
N SER A 96 -9.71 -3.46 -3.92
CA SER A 96 -9.39 -4.48 -2.91
C SER A 96 -9.18 -3.90 -1.51
N ILE A 97 -9.01 -2.61 -1.40
CA ILE A 97 -8.86 -1.90 -0.13
C ILE A 97 -10.21 -1.40 0.35
#